data_e55655fc461c7205273ff12d55db297e
#
_entry.id   e55655fc461c7205273ff12d55db297e
#
_cell.length_a   1.000
_cell.length_b   1.000
_cell.length_c   1.000
_cell.angle_alpha   90.00
_cell.angle_beta   90.00
_cell.angle_gamma   90.00
#
_symmetry.space_group_name_H-M   'P 1'
#
loop_
_entity.id
_entity.type
_entity.pdbx_description
1 polymer ?
#
loop_
_entity_poly.entity_id
_entity_poly.type
_entity_poly.pdbx_seq_one_letter_code
_entity_poly.pdbx_strand_id
1 'polypeptide(L)'
;MILCESKYAISYQQEMKKIFPASESDSLWKAAEEAFQKLLEENPDQPQAVAKHTQISIFPAIAVYQTIAAKYPDQAMQVLENGAGTVSKKAGESYARLLKFPGIKLIFLKVFSKGVKKGFGPDAGFAHEFITNSDKTLEFHVTKCPYQHFCEKYDCPEIVHIFCKNDEYAYGNLPHIRFIRTQTLGTGGNCCDFKFMR
;
A
#
# COMPACT_ATOMS: atom_id res chain seq x y z
N MET A 1 -17.92 -3.01 -5.40
CA MET A 1 -16.81 -3.92 -5.01
C MET A 1 -17.09 -4.49 -3.63
N ILE A 2 -16.83 -5.74 -3.40
CA ILE A 2 -16.93 -6.37 -2.08
C ILE A 2 -15.52 -6.53 -1.49
N LEU A 3 -15.42 -6.57 -0.15
CA LEU A 3 -14.12 -6.57 0.54
C LEU A 3 -13.23 -7.75 0.10
N CYS A 4 -13.80 -8.94 -0.07
CA CYS A 4 -13.08 -10.14 -0.48
C CYS A 4 -12.52 -10.11 -1.92
N GLU A 5 -12.77 -9.09 -2.73
CA GLU A 5 -12.13 -8.89 -4.03
C GLU A 5 -10.75 -8.23 -3.92
N SER A 6 -10.45 -7.60 -2.78
CA SER A 6 -9.13 -7.01 -2.54
C SER A 6 -8.12 -8.06 -2.12
N LYS A 7 -6.97 -8.10 -2.81
CA LYS A 7 -5.85 -8.98 -2.43
C LYS A 7 -5.30 -8.69 -1.02
N TYR A 8 -5.37 -7.45 -0.56
CA TYR A 8 -4.99 -7.07 0.79
C TYR A 8 -5.99 -7.61 1.81
N ALA A 9 -7.28 -7.43 1.57
CA ALA A 9 -8.33 -7.93 2.44
C ALA A 9 -8.30 -9.46 2.57
N ILE A 10 -8.09 -10.18 1.45
CA ILE A 10 -7.89 -11.63 1.48
C ILE A 10 -6.72 -12.01 2.40
N SER A 11 -5.61 -11.26 2.31
CA SER A 11 -4.43 -11.50 3.14
C SER A 11 -4.70 -11.18 4.62
N TYR A 12 -5.42 -10.09 4.91
CA TYR A 12 -5.85 -9.76 6.28
C TYR A 12 -6.75 -10.84 6.86
N GLN A 13 -7.73 -11.33 6.10
CA GLN A 13 -8.60 -12.43 6.54
C GLN A 13 -7.82 -13.70 6.88
N GLN A 14 -6.78 -14.01 6.08
CA GLN A 14 -5.90 -15.15 6.36
C GLN A 14 -5.12 -14.97 7.66
N GLU A 15 -4.64 -13.76 7.96
CA GLU A 15 -3.96 -13.46 9.22
C GLU A 15 -4.93 -13.49 10.41
N MET A 16 -6.16 -12.96 10.27
CA MET A 16 -7.19 -13.04 11.30
C MET A 16 -7.47 -14.50 11.70
N LYS A 17 -7.60 -15.40 10.73
CA LYS A 17 -7.84 -16.84 10.98
C LYS A 17 -6.68 -17.54 11.72
N LYS A 18 -5.47 -16.99 11.71
CA LYS A 18 -4.34 -17.51 12.48
C LYS A 18 -4.33 -17.02 13.92
N ILE A 19 -4.87 -15.84 14.17
CA ILE A 19 -4.80 -15.12 15.45
C ILE A 19 -6.03 -15.38 16.31
N PHE A 20 -7.21 -15.41 15.68
CA PHE A 20 -8.50 -15.53 16.37
C PHE A 20 -9.12 -16.90 16.21
N PRO A 21 -9.90 -17.39 17.19
CA PRO A 21 -10.79 -18.53 17.02
C PRO A 21 -11.75 -18.33 15.85
N ALA A 22 -12.18 -19.41 15.19
CA ALA A 22 -12.98 -19.34 13.97
C ALA A 22 -14.22 -18.46 14.11
N SER A 23 -15.01 -18.64 15.18
CA SER A 23 -16.23 -17.85 15.43
C SER A 23 -15.96 -16.35 15.60
N GLU A 24 -14.86 -16.00 16.29
CA GLU A 24 -14.46 -14.59 16.48
C GLU A 24 -13.95 -14.00 15.17
N SER A 25 -13.12 -14.74 14.42
CA SER A 25 -12.61 -14.34 13.10
C SER A 25 -13.75 -14.05 12.13
N ASP A 26 -14.77 -14.93 12.07
CA ASP A 26 -15.91 -14.77 11.17
C ASP A 26 -16.79 -13.55 11.59
N SER A 27 -16.97 -13.34 12.88
CA SER A 27 -17.71 -12.17 13.40
C SER A 27 -16.99 -10.87 13.07
N LEU A 28 -15.68 -10.79 13.34
CA LEU A 28 -14.86 -9.62 13.03
C LEU A 28 -14.80 -9.36 11.51
N TRP A 29 -14.73 -10.41 10.71
CA TRP A 29 -14.71 -10.27 9.24
C TRP A 29 -16.02 -9.68 8.72
N LYS A 30 -17.16 -10.17 9.20
CA LYS A 30 -18.48 -9.62 8.83
C LYS A 30 -18.59 -8.14 9.20
N ALA A 31 -18.17 -7.77 10.40
CA ALA A 31 -18.16 -6.36 10.81
C ALA A 31 -17.21 -5.51 9.94
N ALA A 32 -16.06 -6.05 9.52
CA ALA A 32 -15.17 -5.37 8.59
C ALA A 32 -15.78 -5.20 7.18
N GLU A 33 -16.57 -6.16 6.70
CA GLU A 33 -17.33 -6.02 5.45
C GLU A 33 -18.37 -4.89 5.53
N GLU A 34 -19.09 -4.79 6.63
CA GLU A 34 -20.06 -3.72 6.89
C GLU A 34 -19.35 -2.34 6.97
N ALA A 35 -18.23 -2.26 7.69
CA ALA A 35 -17.42 -1.04 7.76
C ALA A 35 -16.87 -0.63 6.39
N PHE A 36 -16.42 -1.59 5.58
CA PHE A 36 -15.94 -1.31 4.23
C PHE A 36 -17.04 -0.76 3.32
N GLN A 37 -18.27 -1.31 3.38
CA GLN A 37 -19.40 -0.77 2.62
C GLN A 37 -19.72 0.67 3.02
N LYS A 38 -19.69 0.97 4.31
CA LYS A 38 -19.88 2.34 4.80
C LYS A 38 -18.83 3.31 4.26
N LEU A 39 -17.55 2.90 4.23
CA LEU A 39 -16.47 3.71 3.63
C LEU A 39 -16.71 3.99 2.14
N LEU A 40 -17.27 3.04 1.39
CA LEU A 40 -17.63 3.25 -0.01
C LEU A 40 -18.80 4.22 -0.16
N GLU A 41 -19.84 4.09 0.66
CA GLU A 41 -21.03 4.97 0.67
C GLU A 41 -20.68 6.41 1.05
N GLU A 42 -19.74 6.61 1.96
CA GLU A 42 -19.25 7.94 2.35
C GLU A 42 -18.34 8.61 1.29
N ASN A 43 -17.92 7.86 0.28
CA ASN A 43 -17.03 8.35 -0.78
C ASN A 43 -17.50 7.90 -2.18
N PRO A 44 -18.74 8.26 -2.61
CA PRO A 44 -19.38 7.69 -3.79
C PRO A 44 -18.73 8.14 -5.10
N ASP A 45 -18.29 9.40 -5.19
CA ASP A 45 -17.89 10.05 -6.44
C ASP A 45 -16.37 10.18 -6.59
N GLN A 46 -15.61 9.16 -6.16
CA GLN A 46 -14.16 9.18 -6.32
C GLN A 46 -13.76 9.02 -7.79
N PRO A 47 -12.79 9.81 -8.29
CA PRO A 47 -12.14 9.53 -9.56
C PRO A 47 -11.63 8.09 -9.62
N GLN A 48 -11.77 7.43 -10.77
CA GLN A 48 -11.40 6.02 -10.91
C GLN A 48 -9.96 5.71 -10.48
N ALA A 49 -9.03 6.63 -10.70
CA ALA A 49 -7.65 6.47 -10.30
C ALA A 49 -7.49 6.49 -8.77
N VAL A 50 -8.23 7.34 -8.04
CA VAL A 50 -8.28 7.37 -6.57
C VAL A 50 -8.98 6.10 -6.05
N ALA A 51 -10.13 5.73 -6.65
CA ALA A 51 -10.90 4.55 -6.26
C ALA A 51 -10.07 3.25 -6.31
N LYS A 52 -9.12 3.13 -7.25
CA LYS A 52 -8.20 1.99 -7.28
C LYS A 52 -7.33 1.86 -6.02
N HIS A 53 -6.90 2.97 -5.43
CA HIS A 53 -6.13 2.94 -4.19
C HIS A 53 -7.03 2.73 -2.97
N THR A 54 -8.14 3.46 -2.91
CA THR A 54 -9.05 3.39 -1.76
C THR A 54 -9.69 2.02 -1.65
N GLN A 55 -10.25 1.50 -2.73
CA GLN A 55 -10.99 0.23 -2.72
C GLN A 55 -10.10 -1.01 -2.62
N ILE A 56 -8.87 -0.97 -3.17
CA ILE A 56 -8.00 -2.15 -3.15
C ILE A 56 -7.11 -2.20 -1.91
N SER A 57 -6.71 -1.04 -1.37
CA SER A 57 -5.69 -1.00 -0.32
C SER A 57 -6.11 -0.23 0.92
N ILE A 58 -6.60 1.01 0.77
CA ILE A 58 -6.79 1.93 1.89
C ILE A 58 -8.02 1.53 2.71
N PHE A 59 -9.19 1.49 2.10
CA PHE A 59 -10.45 1.19 2.81
C PHE A 59 -10.49 -0.24 3.37
N PRO A 60 -9.97 -1.28 2.67
CA PRO A 60 -9.82 -2.59 3.30
C PRO A 60 -8.98 -2.57 4.58
N ALA A 61 -7.88 -1.82 4.60
CA ALA A 61 -7.05 -1.72 5.79
C ALA A 61 -7.75 -0.95 6.91
N ILE A 62 -8.39 0.19 6.61
CA ILE A 62 -9.13 0.98 7.59
C ILE A 62 -10.26 0.14 8.20
N ALA A 63 -11.08 -0.51 7.37
CA ALA A 63 -12.22 -1.32 7.82
C ALA A 63 -11.78 -2.47 8.74
N VAL A 64 -10.76 -3.23 8.34
CA VAL A 64 -10.22 -4.33 9.13
C VAL A 64 -9.58 -3.82 10.42
N TYR A 65 -8.77 -2.74 10.34
CA TYR A 65 -8.12 -2.15 11.50
C TYR A 65 -9.13 -1.69 12.56
N GLN A 66 -10.05 -0.81 12.19
CA GLN A 66 -11.01 -0.25 13.13
C GLN A 66 -11.90 -1.31 13.79
N THR A 67 -12.33 -2.31 13.00
CA THR A 67 -13.14 -3.42 13.50
C THR A 67 -12.41 -4.24 14.57
N ILE A 68 -11.15 -4.57 14.32
CA ILE A 68 -10.35 -5.35 15.27
C ILE A 68 -9.89 -4.49 16.44
N ALA A 69 -9.40 -3.27 16.18
CA ALA A 69 -8.79 -2.39 17.18
C ALA A 69 -9.78 -1.95 18.27
N ALA A 70 -11.09 -1.93 17.98
CA ALA A 70 -12.12 -1.65 18.97
C ALA A 70 -12.04 -2.58 20.19
N LYS A 71 -11.51 -3.80 20.03
CA LYS A 71 -11.40 -4.80 21.11
C LYS A 71 -9.95 -5.32 21.28
N TYR A 72 -9.18 -5.34 20.20
CA TYR A 72 -7.89 -5.99 20.12
C TYR A 72 -6.86 -5.10 19.36
N PRO A 73 -6.42 -3.96 19.93
CA PRO A 73 -5.59 -2.99 19.19
C PRO A 73 -4.24 -3.57 18.71
N ASP A 74 -3.55 -4.35 19.53
CA ASP A 74 -2.26 -4.94 19.15
C ASP A 74 -2.42 -5.98 18.04
N GLN A 75 -3.46 -6.81 18.12
CA GLN A 75 -3.77 -7.81 17.09
C GLN A 75 -4.21 -7.15 15.76
N ALA A 76 -4.90 -6.01 15.82
CA ALA A 76 -5.27 -5.24 14.63
C ALA A 76 -4.04 -4.83 13.84
N MET A 77 -3.05 -4.26 14.52
CA MET A 77 -1.78 -3.87 13.91
C MET A 77 -1.04 -5.08 13.33
N GLN A 78 -0.96 -6.17 14.09
CA GLN A 78 -0.32 -7.42 13.65
C GLN A 78 -0.97 -8.01 12.39
N VAL A 79 -2.31 -8.03 12.31
CA VAL A 79 -3.05 -8.49 11.13
C VAL A 79 -2.69 -7.66 9.90
N LEU A 80 -2.69 -6.34 10.04
CA LEU A 80 -2.39 -5.44 8.93
C LEU A 80 -0.93 -5.57 8.47
N GLU A 81 0.02 -5.53 9.39
CA GLU A 81 1.45 -5.65 9.06
C GLU A 81 1.78 -6.95 8.34
N ASN A 82 1.32 -8.08 8.88
CA ASN A 82 1.57 -9.39 8.30
C ASN A 82 0.88 -9.54 6.93
N GLY A 83 -0.39 -9.15 6.85
CA GLY A 83 -1.17 -9.28 5.63
C GLY A 83 -0.65 -8.37 4.51
N ALA A 84 -0.40 -7.10 4.78
CA ALA A 84 0.17 -6.17 3.81
C ALA A 84 1.58 -6.58 3.39
N GLY A 85 2.41 -6.99 4.34
CA GLY A 85 3.76 -7.50 4.09
C GLY A 85 3.76 -8.73 3.18
N THR A 86 2.81 -9.65 3.36
CA THR A 86 2.68 -10.84 2.50
C THR A 86 2.39 -10.46 1.05
N VAL A 87 1.48 -9.52 0.82
CA VAL A 87 1.13 -9.03 -0.53
C VAL A 87 2.33 -8.32 -1.18
N SER A 88 3.00 -7.47 -0.42
CA SER A 88 4.10 -6.63 -0.93
C SER A 88 5.37 -7.44 -1.21
N LYS A 89 5.68 -8.44 -0.40
CA LYS A 89 6.78 -9.39 -0.66
C LYS A 89 6.55 -10.17 -1.96
N LYS A 90 5.32 -10.66 -2.21
CA LYS A 90 4.98 -11.33 -3.48
C LYS A 90 5.15 -10.39 -4.69
N ALA A 91 4.83 -9.10 -4.54
CA ALA A 91 5.08 -8.11 -5.58
C ALA A 91 6.60 -7.93 -5.83
N GLY A 92 7.40 -7.80 -4.78
CA GLY A 92 8.86 -7.73 -4.86
C GLY A 92 9.49 -8.95 -5.55
N GLU A 93 9.04 -10.16 -5.20
CA GLU A 93 9.48 -11.40 -5.87
C GLU A 93 9.13 -11.40 -7.36
N SER A 94 7.99 -10.83 -7.74
CA SER A 94 7.59 -10.72 -9.14
C SER A 94 8.47 -9.74 -9.91
N TYR A 95 8.79 -8.59 -9.33
CA TYR A 95 9.78 -7.65 -9.90
C TYR A 95 11.17 -8.28 -9.99
N ALA A 96 11.60 -8.98 -8.94
CA ALA A 96 12.91 -9.64 -8.93
C ALA A 96 13.02 -10.72 -10.00
N ARG A 97 11.95 -11.50 -10.23
CA ARG A 97 11.89 -12.48 -11.34
C ARG A 97 11.99 -11.79 -12.70
N LEU A 98 11.24 -10.70 -12.90
CA LEU A 98 11.28 -9.92 -14.14
C LEU A 98 12.68 -9.39 -14.44
N LEU A 99 13.38 -8.88 -13.44
CA LEU A 99 14.72 -8.32 -13.57
C LEU A 99 15.82 -9.35 -13.90
N LYS A 100 15.55 -10.65 -13.76
CA LYS A 100 16.46 -11.72 -14.17
C LYS A 100 16.50 -11.93 -15.70
N PHE A 101 15.49 -11.46 -16.44
CA PHE A 101 15.50 -11.59 -17.90
C PHE A 101 16.52 -10.65 -18.54
N PRO A 102 17.27 -11.13 -19.55
CA PRO A 102 18.27 -10.34 -20.26
C PRO A 102 17.67 -9.03 -20.81
N GLY A 103 18.35 -7.93 -20.62
CA GLY A 103 17.92 -6.61 -21.13
C GLY A 103 16.88 -5.87 -20.28
N ILE A 104 16.06 -6.55 -19.50
CA ILE A 104 15.00 -5.90 -18.69
C ILE A 104 15.59 -4.86 -17.73
N LYS A 105 16.71 -5.17 -17.08
CA LYS A 105 17.39 -4.21 -16.18
C LYS A 105 17.73 -2.87 -16.85
N LEU A 106 17.93 -2.86 -18.18
CA LEU A 106 18.30 -1.65 -18.93
C LEU A 106 17.10 -0.70 -19.12
N ILE A 107 15.91 -1.24 -19.20
CA ILE A 107 14.67 -0.48 -19.46
C ILE A 107 13.78 -0.36 -18.22
N PHE A 108 14.09 -1.08 -17.14
CA PHE A 108 13.23 -1.20 -15.95
C PHE A 108 12.87 0.18 -15.38
N LEU A 109 13.85 1.04 -15.10
CA LEU A 109 13.59 2.36 -14.51
C LEU A 109 12.73 3.24 -15.42
N LYS A 110 12.91 3.16 -16.75
CA LYS A 110 12.10 3.90 -17.72
C LYS A 110 10.64 3.44 -17.71
N VAL A 111 10.41 2.12 -17.67
CA VAL A 111 9.05 1.55 -17.62
C VAL A 111 8.42 1.81 -16.26
N PHE A 112 9.18 1.63 -15.18
CA PHE A 112 8.75 1.88 -13.81
C PHE A 112 8.35 3.36 -13.59
N SER A 113 9.15 4.30 -14.08
CA SER A 113 8.82 5.74 -14.03
C SER A 113 7.48 6.05 -14.72
N LYS A 114 7.18 5.44 -15.88
CA LYS A 114 5.87 5.59 -16.52
C LYS A 114 4.74 5.02 -15.67
N GLY A 115 4.97 3.88 -15.03
CA GLY A 115 4.03 3.27 -14.10
C GLY A 115 3.76 4.17 -12.88
N VAL A 116 4.79 4.75 -12.29
CA VAL A 116 4.67 5.71 -11.19
C VAL A 116 3.84 6.93 -11.61
N LYS A 117 4.16 7.55 -12.74
CA LYS A 117 3.40 8.72 -13.25
C LYS A 117 1.93 8.41 -13.48
N LYS A 118 1.61 7.22 -13.97
CA LYS A 118 0.22 6.81 -14.26
C LYS A 118 -0.54 6.37 -13.01
N GLY A 119 0.09 5.58 -12.15
CA GLY A 119 -0.58 4.97 -10.99
C GLY A 119 -0.57 5.85 -9.74
N PHE A 120 0.43 6.71 -9.60
CA PHE A 120 0.66 7.54 -8.42
C PHE A 120 0.74 9.04 -8.78
N GLY A 121 0.05 9.43 -9.85
CA GLY A 121 -0.03 10.82 -10.31
C GLY A 121 -1.13 11.63 -9.64
N PRO A 122 -1.30 12.91 -10.06
CA PRO A 122 -2.32 13.81 -9.52
C PRO A 122 -3.74 13.25 -9.65
N ASP A 123 -4.06 12.56 -10.73
CA ASP A 123 -5.38 11.93 -10.95
C ASP A 123 -5.69 10.87 -9.88
N ALA A 124 -4.66 10.25 -9.31
CA ALA A 124 -4.76 9.28 -8.22
C ALA A 124 -4.65 9.92 -6.82
N GLY A 125 -4.64 11.26 -6.73
CA GLY A 125 -4.60 12.01 -5.49
C GLY A 125 -3.20 12.24 -4.90
N PHE A 126 -2.13 11.87 -5.62
CA PHE A 126 -0.75 12.13 -5.21
C PHE A 126 -0.24 13.46 -5.75
N ALA A 127 0.70 14.07 -5.01
CA ALA A 127 1.58 15.09 -5.58
C ALA A 127 3.02 14.57 -5.51
N HIS A 128 3.75 14.68 -6.60
CA HIS A 128 5.15 14.25 -6.66
C HIS A 128 5.97 15.14 -7.57
N GLU A 129 7.24 15.26 -7.27
CA GLU A 129 8.25 15.97 -8.04
C GLU A 129 9.35 15.01 -8.48
N PHE A 130 9.64 14.96 -9.78
CA PHE A 130 10.75 14.16 -10.31
C PHE A 130 12.04 14.98 -10.26
N ILE A 131 13.00 14.50 -9.46
CA ILE A 131 14.33 15.12 -9.32
C ILE A 131 15.27 14.61 -10.39
N THR A 132 15.27 13.29 -10.62
CA THR A 132 16.06 12.65 -11.68
C THR A 132 15.22 11.57 -12.36
N ASN A 133 15.23 11.56 -13.68
CA ASN A 133 14.53 10.54 -14.47
C ASN A 133 15.37 10.13 -15.68
N SER A 134 16.30 9.23 -15.45
CA SER A 134 17.24 8.70 -16.44
C SER A 134 17.16 7.18 -16.55
N ASP A 135 17.92 6.60 -17.44
CA ASP A 135 18.06 5.13 -17.57
C ASP A 135 18.86 4.48 -16.43
N LYS A 136 19.64 5.28 -15.66
CA LYS A 136 20.46 4.81 -14.54
C LYS A 136 19.91 5.19 -13.18
N THR A 137 19.17 6.30 -13.08
CA THR A 137 18.65 6.82 -11.82
C THR A 137 17.25 7.36 -12.02
N LEU A 138 16.34 6.92 -11.17
CA LEU A 138 15.00 7.49 -10.99
C LEU A 138 14.89 8.00 -9.57
N GLU A 139 14.65 9.30 -9.41
CA GLU A 139 14.48 9.94 -8.11
C GLU A 139 13.28 10.86 -8.17
N PHE A 140 12.37 10.71 -7.20
CA PHE A 140 11.19 11.55 -7.07
C PHE A 140 10.76 11.65 -5.61
N HIS A 141 10.16 12.79 -5.27
CA HIS A 141 9.60 13.06 -3.95
C HIS A 141 8.09 13.06 -4.04
N VAL A 142 7.42 12.35 -3.14
CA VAL A 142 5.97 12.39 -2.97
C VAL A 142 5.65 13.33 -1.81
N THR A 143 4.93 14.42 -2.09
CA THR A 143 4.59 15.47 -1.12
C THR A 143 3.13 15.46 -0.68
N LYS A 144 2.26 14.67 -1.36
CA LYS A 144 0.88 14.39 -0.97
C LYS A 144 0.56 12.93 -1.24
N CYS A 145 -0.04 12.28 -0.26
CA CYS A 145 -0.32 10.84 -0.30
C CYS A 145 -1.79 10.58 0.10
N PRO A 146 -2.62 9.95 -0.75
CA PRO A 146 -4.00 9.63 -0.38
C PRO A 146 -4.08 8.60 0.75
N TYR A 147 -3.08 7.75 0.93
CA TYR A 147 -3.03 6.81 2.06
C TYR A 147 -3.00 7.56 3.39
N GLN A 148 -2.11 8.56 3.52
CA GLN A 148 -2.08 9.43 4.70
C GLN A 148 -3.40 10.17 4.87
N HIS A 149 -3.88 10.83 3.80
CA HIS A 149 -5.11 11.61 3.85
C HIS A 149 -6.32 10.81 4.36
N PHE A 150 -6.55 9.60 3.83
CA PHE A 150 -7.70 8.80 4.23
C PHE A 150 -7.52 8.17 5.62
N CYS A 151 -6.32 7.78 6.02
CA CYS A 151 -6.08 7.30 7.37
C CYS A 151 -6.29 8.41 8.41
N GLU A 152 -5.86 9.64 8.13
CA GLU A 152 -6.15 10.80 8.98
C GLU A 152 -7.66 11.13 8.99
N LYS A 153 -8.32 11.13 7.83
CA LYS A 153 -9.77 11.37 7.71
C LYS A 153 -10.61 10.40 8.55
N TYR A 154 -10.14 9.17 8.71
CA TYR A 154 -10.84 8.10 9.43
C TYR A 154 -10.20 7.76 10.78
N ASP A 155 -9.49 8.71 11.39
CA ASP A 155 -8.94 8.62 12.75
C ASP A 155 -8.08 7.38 13.02
N CYS A 156 -7.28 6.97 12.02
CA CYS A 156 -6.32 5.86 12.15
C CYS A 156 -4.96 6.18 11.49
N PRO A 157 -4.33 7.34 11.79
CA PRO A 157 -3.06 7.74 11.17
C PRO A 157 -1.91 6.77 11.46
N GLU A 158 -1.98 6.02 12.55
CA GLU A 158 -0.99 5.05 12.97
C GLU A 158 -0.78 3.92 11.95
N ILE A 159 -1.79 3.59 11.10
CA ILE A 159 -1.62 2.53 10.10
C ILE A 159 -0.92 3.00 8.82
N VAL A 160 -0.67 4.29 8.66
CA VAL A 160 -0.02 4.83 7.44
C VAL A 160 1.37 4.23 7.21
N HIS A 161 2.13 4.02 8.28
CA HIS A 161 3.48 3.45 8.19
C HIS A 161 3.50 2.04 7.59
N ILE A 162 2.40 1.27 7.71
CA ILE A 162 2.27 -0.07 7.10
C ILE A 162 2.36 0.03 5.58
N PHE A 163 1.66 0.99 4.99
CA PHE A 163 1.73 1.24 3.54
C PHE A 163 3.13 1.72 3.11
N CYS A 164 3.77 2.57 3.92
CA CYS A 164 5.13 2.99 3.66
C CYS A 164 6.10 1.80 3.69
N LYS A 165 5.96 0.87 4.63
CA LYS A 165 6.78 -0.33 4.76
C LYS A 165 6.61 -1.30 3.58
N ASN A 166 5.45 -1.28 2.93
CA ASN A 166 5.20 -2.08 1.73
C ASN A 166 6.18 -1.79 0.60
N ASP A 167 6.64 -0.56 0.45
CA ASP A 167 7.63 -0.19 -0.56
C ASP A 167 8.99 -0.86 -0.30
N GLU A 168 9.37 -1.00 0.96
CA GLU A 168 10.62 -1.68 1.35
C GLU A 168 10.54 -3.17 1.02
N TYR A 169 9.39 -3.80 1.27
CA TYR A 169 9.15 -5.20 0.89
C TYR A 169 9.14 -5.39 -0.63
N ALA A 170 8.56 -4.43 -1.37
CA ALA A 170 8.45 -4.52 -2.82
C ALA A 170 9.75 -4.20 -3.54
N TYR A 171 10.56 -3.27 -3.02
CA TYR A 171 11.69 -2.70 -3.76
C TYR A 171 13.06 -2.90 -3.09
N GLY A 172 13.11 -3.24 -1.80
CA GLY A 172 14.35 -3.30 -1.02
C GLY A 172 15.35 -4.37 -1.49
N ASN A 173 14.88 -5.43 -2.17
CA ASN A 173 15.70 -6.58 -2.57
C ASN A 173 15.64 -6.84 -4.10
N LEU A 174 15.55 -5.80 -4.92
CA LEU A 174 15.54 -5.94 -6.36
C LEU A 174 16.95 -6.22 -6.92
N PRO A 175 17.15 -7.28 -7.74
CA PRO A 175 18.45 -7.52 -8.36
C PRO A 175 18.81 -6.38 -9.34
N HIS A 176 20.05 -5.90 -9.27
CA HIS A 176 20.57 -4.83 -10.12
C HIS A 176 19.94 -3.43 -9.93
N ILE A 177 19.03 -3.27 -8.99
CA ILE A 177 18.41 -2.00 -8.66
C ILE A 177 18.57 -1.75 -7.17
N ARG A 178 19.25 -0.67 -6.82
CA ARG A 178 19.34 -0.20 -5.43
C ARG A 178 18.19 0.76 -5.15
N PHE A 179 17.36 0.40 -4.18
CA PHE A 179 16.31 1.26 -3.65
C PHE A 179 16.84 2.00 -2.41
N ILE A 180 16.61 3.31 -2.34
CA ILE A 180 16.96 4.17 -1.20
C ILE A 180 15.75 5.04 -0.91
N ARG A 181 15.38 5.12 0.36
CA ARG A 181 14.39 6.04 0.90
C ARG A 181 14.78 6.35 2.34
N THR A 182 14.87 7.63 2.71
CA THR A 182 15.33 8.05 4.03
C THR A 182 14.21 8.59 4.90
N GLN A 183 13.10 9.02 4.29
CA GLN A 183 11.93 9.54 5.00
C GLN A 183 10.63 9.19 4.28
N THR A 184 9.53 9.23 5.03
CA THR A 184 8.18 9.09 4.48
C THR A 184 7.22 10.07 5.17
N LEU A 185 6.16 10.48 4.45
CA LEU A 185 5.06 11.26 5.02
C LEU A 185 4.42 10.52 6.22
N GLY A 186 4.24 9.21 6.11
CA GLY A 186 3.62 8.38 7.15
C GLY A 186 4.47 8.20 8.41
N THR A 187 5.73 8.65 8.42
CA THR A 187 6.63 8.63 9.59
C THR A 187 7.08 10.04 10.02
N GLY A 188 6.34 11.07 9.58
CA GLY A 188 6.60 12.46 9.96
C GLY A 188 7.64 13.18 9.10
N GLY A 189 8.06 12.59 7.98
CA GLY A 189 8.93 13.28 7.01
C GLY A 189 8.18 14.32 6.19
N ASN A 190 8.91 15.24 5.58
CA ASN A 190 8.34 16.28 4.71
C ASN A 190 7.91 15.75 3.34
N CYS A 191 8.41 14.58 2.95
CA CYS A 191 8.06 13.86 1.72
C CYS A 191 8.40 12.37 1.86
N CYS A 192 7.99 11.57 0.87
CA CYS A 192 8.59 10.27 0.66
C CYS A 192 9.66 10.40 -0.45
N ASP A 193 10.92 10.25 -0.11
CA ASP A 193 12.08 10.44 -0.99
C ASP A 193 12.51 9.12 -1.67
N PHE A 194 11.86 8.81 -2.77
CA PHE A 194 12.15 7.59 -3.54
C PHE A 194 13.36 7.78 -4.46
N LYS A 195 14.34 6.88 -4.35
CA LYS A 195 15.48 6.81 -5.26
C LYS A 195 15.80 5.38 -5.65
N PHE A 196 15.82 5.14 -6.94
CA PHE A 196 16.19 3.87 -7.56
C PHE A 196 17.42 4.06 -8.45
N MET A 197 18.43 3.24 -8.25
CA MET A 197 19.68 3.29 -9.02
C MET A 197 19.97 1.90 -9.60
N ARG A 198 20.36 1.89 -10.89
CA ARG A 198 20.80 0.70 -11.61
C ARG A 198 22.32 0.61 -11.64
#